data_b1a1c767c865360398a452f6d8afe830
#
_entry.id   b1a1c767c865360398a452f6d8afe830
#
_cell.length_a   1.000
_cell.length_b   1.000
_cell.length_c   1.000
_cell.angle_alpha   90.00
_cell.angle_beta   90.00
_cell.angle_gamma   90.00
#
_symmetry.space_group_name_H-M   'P 1'
#
loop_
_entity.id
_entity.type
_entity.pdbx_description
1 polymer ?
#
loop_
_entity_poly.entity_id
_entity_poly.type
_entity_poly.pdbx_seq_one_letter_code
_entity_poly.pdbx_strand_id
1 'polypeptide(L)'
;MPPMGVIEQAWETDPLSDEAVAAAAAAAVGGLPLEEVPTGGSIAVGVGSRGIANLARIVATVVATLQSSGYEPFIFPAMGSHGGATAEGQTAVLARYGITEAAMGCPIIASMETTEVGRGRTHDVPVVVDEAAASADGVCVINRIKPHTSFTGDVESGLAKMLVVGMGKQRGAKLAHQYAHDWSFSEMLPAITEVILDALCVIGGIAIIEDQHDMTAAIVGVPPSELLTAEAELLTEAYALLPKLPFESLDVVIFDQMGKDISGAGLDTNVTGRNYVMGETARAEPTIRRIYTRQLTTGSHGNAAGVGQADVIHADLYRAMDIEETVVNLLTSGTVENARIPITAETDRAAIAACISTAGVRTPETIRMLRATDTMQLHRLYASPALCAAATERADLRVVSEPTPMRFDGGRLVDPAPTAVGHR
;
A
#
# COMPACT_ATOMS: atom_id res chain seq x y z
N MET A 1 30.76 14.22 -7.36
CA MET A 1 29.79 13.41 -6.60
C MET A 1 30.22 13.42 -5.16
N PRO A 2 29.30 13.56 -4.18
CA PRO A 2 29.67 13.51 -2.78
C PRO A 2 30.07 12.09 -2.38
N PRO A 3 30.94 11.93 -1.37
CA PRO A 3 31.08 10.65 -0.69
C PRO A 3 29.79 10.33 0.07
N MET A 4 29.55 9.05 0.37
CA MET A 4 28.34 8.59 1.06
C MET A 4 28.72 7.79 2.31
N GLY A 5 28.18 8.15 3.46
CA GLY A 5 28.19 7.36 4.68
C GLY A 5 26.92 6.55 4.82
N VAL A 6 26.82 5.74 5.86
CA VAL A 6 25.61 4.97 6.18
C VAL A 6 24.98 5.53 7.44
N ILE A 7 23.67 5.79 7.36
CA ILE A 7 22.84 6.14 8.51
C ILE A 7 21.75 5.07 8.71
N GLU A 8 21.33 4.89 9.93
CA GLU A 8 20.20 4.02 10.32
C GLU A 8 19.18 4.85 11.09
N GLN A 9 17.89 4.57 10.84
CA GLN A 9 16.77 5.12 11.58
C GLN A 9 16.47 4.21 12.77
N ALA A 10 16.34 4.78 13.96
CA ALA A 10 15.86 4.07 15.16
C ALA A 10 14.32 4.15 15.16
N TRP A 11 13.66 3.09 14.69
CA TRP A 11 12.21 2.98 14.77
C TRP A 11 11.83 2.26 16.06
N GLU A 12 11.01 2.91 16.86
CA GLU A 12 10.40 2.28 18.03
C GLU A 12 9.19 1.49 17.53
N THR A 13 9.31 0.16 17.48
CA THR A 13 8.24 -0.74 17.06
C THR A 13 8.03 -1.81 18.13
N ASP A 14 6.79 -2.16 18.38
CA ASP A 14 6.38 -3.21 19.31
C ASP A 14 5.37 -4.12 18.60
N PRO A 15 5.82 -4.94 17.63
CA PRO A 15 4.94 -5.80 16.87
C PRO A 15 4.34 -6.89 17.77
N LEU A 16 3.10 -7.25 17.49
CA LEU A 16 2.41 -8.34 18.20
C LEU A 16 3.13 -9.67 17.97
N SER A 17 3.32 -10.43 19.04
CA SER A 17 3.76 -11.83 18.91
C SER A 17 2.69 -12.67 18.21
N ASP A 18 3.09 -13.84 17.73
CA ASP A 18 2.20 -14.78 17.06
C ASP A 18 0.95 -15.14 17.88
N GLU A 19 1.12 -15.32 19.21
CA GLU A 19 0.02 -15.58 20.13
C GLU A 19 -0.85 -14.34 20.33
N ALA A 20 -0.21 -13.15 20.42
CA ALA A 20 -0.93 -11.88 20.58
C ALA A 20 -1.76 -11.55 19.33
N VAL A 21 -1.26 -11.85 18.11
CA VAL A 21 -2.00 -11.71 16.86
C VAL A 21 -3.29 -12.54 16.88
N ALA A 22 -3.22 -13.82 17.29
CA ALA A 22 -4.41 -14.66 17.36
C ALA A 22 -5.39 -14.16 18.44
N ALA A 23 -4.88 -13.80 19.62
CA ALA A 23 -5.73 -13.28 20.70
C ALA A 23 -6.41 -11.95 20.28
N ALA A 24 -5.70 -11.03 19.65
CA ALA A 24 -6.25 -9.77 19.16
C ALA A 24 -7.30 -9.97 18.07
N ALA A 25 -7.05 -10.89 17.13
CA ALA A 25 -8.02 -11.22 16.08
C ALA A 25 -9.32 -11.82 16.65
N ALA A 26 -9.22 -12.71 17.66
CA ALA A 26 -10.39 -13.26 18.33
C ALA A 26 -11.15 -12.18 19.12
N ALA A 27 -10.43 -11.32 19.85
CA ALA A 27 -11.04 -10.20 20.58
C ALA A 27 -11.72 -9.20 19.63
N ALA A 28 -11.13 -8.94 18.47
CA ALA A 28 -11.70 -8.07 17.45
C ALA A 28 -13.05 -8.58 16.94
N VAL A 29 -13.21 -9.90 16.72
CA VAL A 29 -14.52 -10.49 16.39
C VAL A 29 -15.53 -10.33 17.53
N GLY A 30 -15.08 -10.50 18.79
CA GLY A 30 -15.94 -10.32 19.97
C GLY A 30 -16.46 -8.90 20.17
N GLY A 31 -15.87 -7.91 19.52
CA GLY A 31 -16.34 -6.51 19.51
C GLY A 31 -17.37 -6.19 18.43
N LEU A 32 -17.69 -7.14 17.54
CA LEU A 32 -18.66 -6.93 16.46
C LEU A 32 -20.08 -7.31 16.92
N PRO A 33 -21.15 -6.69 16.40
CA PRO A 33 -22.54 -6.96 16.73
C PRO A 33 -23.04 -8.26 16.06
N LEU A 34 -22.52 -9.41 16.50
CA LEU A 34 -22.85 -10.71 15.94
C LEU A 34 -24.33 -11.09 16.12
N GLU A 35 -25.00 -10.52 17.14
CA GLU A 35 -26.42 -10.72 17.42
C GLU A 35 -27.36 -10.18 16.32
N GLU A 36 -26.87 -9.34 15.42
CA GLU A 36 -27.62 -8.86 14.26
C GLU A 36 -27.77 -9.97 13.19
N VAL A 37 -26.92 -10.98 13.23
CA VAL A 37 -27.00 -12.16 12.33
C VAL A 37 -27.86 -13.25 12.99
N PRO A 38 -28.80 -13.88 12.27
CA PRO A 38 -29.58 -15.00 12.81
C PRO A 38 -28.66 -16.12 13.34
N THR A 39 -29.04 -16.75 14.43
CA THR A 39 -28.28 -17.90 14.97
C THR A 39 -28.14 -19.00 13.91
N GLY A 40 -26.91 -19.46 13.68
CA GLY A 40 -26.60 -20.40 12.59
C GLY A 40 -26.54 -19.74 11.20
N GLY A 41 -26.66 -18.42 11.13
CA GLY A 41 -26.61 -17.69 9.87
C GLY A 41 -25.23 -17.69 9.22
N SER A 42 -25.22 -17.47 7.93
CA SER A 42 -24.00 -17.39 7.11
C SER A 42 -23.31 -16.03 7.27
N ILE A 43 -21.98 -16.02 7.37
CA ILE A 43 -21.19 -14.78 7.41
C ILE A 43 -20.16 -14.80 6.30
N ALA A 44 -20.27 -13.85 5.36
CA ALA A 44 -19.29 -13.64 4.30
C ALA A 44 -18.08 -12.87 4.84
N VAL A 45 -16.91 -13.49 4.82
CA VAL A 45 -15.64 -12.91 5.26
C VAL A 45 -14.84 -12.44 4.06
N GLY A 46 -14.80 -11.13 3.83
CA GLY A 46 -14.08 -10.52 2.71
C GLY A 46 -12.59 -10.39 2.96
N VAL A 47 -11.76 -10.97 2.08
CA VAL A 47 -10.30 -10.94 2.17
C VAL A 47 -9.68 -10.33 0.93
N GLY A 48 -8.71 -9.42 1.13
CA GLY A 48 -8.06 -8.66 0.05
C GLY A 48 -6.92 -9.40 -0.65
N SER A 49 -6.29 -8.70 -1.59
CA SER A 49 -5.23 -9.21 -2.48
C SER A 49 -3.83 -8.72 -2.12
N ARG A 50 -3.67 -7.95 -1.07
CA ARG A 50 -2.36 -7.43 -0.65
C ARG A 50 -1.74 -8.33 0.41
N GLY A 51 -0.40 -8.46 0.35
CA GLY A 51 0.34 -9.06 1.45
C GLY A 51 0.16 -8.24 2.72
N ILE A 52 -0.29 -8.89 3.78
CA ILE A 52 -0.46 -8.34 5.13
C ILE A 52 0.24 -9.32 6.06
N ALA A 53 1.01 -8.81 7.02
CA ALA A 53 1.65 -9.65 8.02
C ALA A 53 0.60 -10.51 8.75
N ASN A 54 0.91 -11.77 8.95
CA ASN A 54 0.04 -12.71 9.64
C ASN A 54 -1.37 -12.93 9.04
N LEU A 55 -1.63 -12.51 7.77
CA LEU A 55 -2.97 -12.53 7.19
C LEU A 55 -3.66 -13.89 7.31
N ALA A 56 -2.99 -14.99 6.96
CA ALA A 56 -3.58 -16.32 7.05
C ALA A 56 -3.97 -16.69 8.48
N ARG A 57 -3.15 -16.35 9.47
CA ARG A 57 -3.44 -16.57 10.89
C ARG A 57 -4.63 -15.75 11.35
N ILE A 58 -4.66 -14.46 10.98
CA ILE A 58 -5.77 -13.56 11.33
C ILE A 58 -7.08 -14.10 10.75
N VAL A 59 -7.10 -14.42 9.45
CA VAL A 59 -8.29 -14.95 8.78
C VAL A 59 -8.74 -16.27 9.39
N ALA A 60 -7.83 -17.22 9.65
CA ALA A 60 -8.15 -18.49 10.28
C ALA A 60 -8.73 -18.30 11.69
N THR A 61 -8.18 -17.35 12.48
CA THR A 61 -8.68 -17.04 13.82
C THR A 61 -10.07 -16.41 13.75
N VAL A 62 -10.31 -15.47 12.85
CA VAL A 62 -11.64 -14.85 12.62
C VAL A 62 -12.66 -15.92 12.27
N VAL A 63 -12.37 -16.78 11.30
CA VAL A 63 -13.25 -17.90 10.90
C VAL A 63 -13.54 -18.84 12.07
N ALA A 64 -12.52 -19.29 12.80
CA ALA A 64 -12.69 -20.18 13.94
C ALA A 64 -13.51 -19.53 15.06
N THR A 65 -13.34 -18.24 15.31
CA THR A 65 -14.10 -17.50 16.33
C THR A 65 -15.58 -17.38 15.93
N LEU A 66 -15.88 -17.07 14.68
CA LEU A 66 -17.26 -17.04 14.15
C LEU A 66 -17.92 -18.42 14.25
N GLN A 67 -17.22 -19.50 13.85
CA GLN A 67 -17.72 -20.87 13.99
C GLN A 67 -18.00 -21.26 15.45
N SER A 68 -17.08 -20.92 16.35
CA SER A 68 -17.27 -21.20 17.80
C SER A 68 -18.41 -20.39 18.42
N SER A 69 -18.75 -19.26 17.82
CA SER A 69 -19.92 -18.44 18.16
C SER A 69 -21.23 -18.95 17.52
N GLY A 70 -21.19 -20.04 16.76
CA GLY A 70 -22.36 -20.72 16.20
C GLY A 70 -22.81 -20.20 14.82
N TYR A 71 -21.94 -19.50 14.09
CA TYR A 71 -22.22 -19.04 12.71
C TYR A 71 -21.55 -19.91 11.64
N GLU A 72 -21.97 -19.77 10.39
CA GLU A 72 -21.43 -20.48 9.23
C GLU A 72 -20.63 -19.52 8.33
N PRO A 73 -19.34 -19.23 8.66
CA PRO A 73 -18.53 -18.35 7.84
C PRO A 73 -18.10 -19.01 6.55
N PHE A 74 -18.03 -18.20 5.48
CA PHE A 74 -17.32 -18.52 4.26
C PHE A 74 -16.45 -17.33 3.83
N ILE A 75 -15.35 -17.60 3.13
CA ILE A 75 -14.45 -16.55 2.64
C ILE A 75 -14.84 -16.21 1.21
N PHE A 76 -14.81 -14.90 0.88
CA PHE A 76 -14.88 -14.46 -0.50
C PHE A 76 -13.73 -13.48 -0.82
N PRO A 77 -13.19 -13.51 -2.07
CA PRO A 77 -12.16 -12.59 -2.48
C PRO A 77 -12.73 -11.18 -2.65
N ALA A 78 -12.43 -10.26 -1.74
CA ALA A 78 -12.81 -8.85 -1.82
C ALA A 78 -11.63 -8.03 -2.37
N MET A 79 -11.30 -8.19 -3.66
CA MET A 79 -10.07 -7.65 -4.24
C MET A 79 -10.27 -6.94 -5.59
N GLY A 80 -11.49 -6.49 -5.87
CA GLY A 80 -11.79 -5.70 -7.06
C GLY A 80 -11.44 -6.44 -8.36
N SER A 81 -10.59 -5.83 -9.19
CA SER A 81 -10.11 -6.38 -10.48
C SER A 81 -8.82 -7.20 -10.38
N HIS A 82 -8.25 -7.40 -9.20
CA HIS A 82 -7.02 -8.18 -9.04
C HIS A 82 -7.22 -9.66 -9.41
N GLY A 83 -6.13 -10.40 -9.52
CA GLY A 83 -6.20 -11.82 -9.95
C GLY A 83 -6.65 -11.97 -11.39
N GLY A 84 -6.36 -11.01 -12.26
CA GLY A 84 -6.81 -11.01 -13.67
C GLY A 84 -8.32 -10.85 -13.83
N ALA A 85 -9.01 -10.39 -12.79
CA ALA A 85 -10.46 -10.25 -12.76
C ALA A 85 -11.20 -11.57 -13.11
N THR A 86 -10.69 -12.69 -12.60
CA THR A 86 -11.31 -14.02 -12.72
C THR A 86 -11.44 -14.68 -11.35
N ALA A 87 -12.42 -15.56 -11.16
CA ALA A 87 -12.63 -16.29 -9.92
C ALA A 87 -11.42 -17.17 -9.57
N GLU A 88 -10.88 -17.87 -10.56
CA GLU A 88 -9.70 -18.73 -10.41
C GLU A 88 -8.45 -17.91 -10.05
N GLY A 89 -8.25 -16.77 -10.70
CA GLY A 89 -7.14 -15.87 -10.42
C GLY A 89 -7.22 -15.28 -9.02
N GLN A 90 -8.41 -14.89 -8.56
CA GLN A 90 -8.62 -14.40 -7.20
C GLN A 90 -8.41 -15.50 -6.15
N THR A 91 -8.87 -16.72 -6.39
CA THR A 91 -8.59 -17.88 -5.53
C THR A 91 -7.09 -18.19 -5.47
N ALA A 92 -6.38 -18.12 -6.61
CA ALA A 92 -4.94 -18.31 -6.65
C ALA A 92 -4.17 -17.24 -5.87
N VAL A 93 -4.66 -15.99 -5.82
CA VAL A 93 -4.10 -14.93 -4.97
C VAL A 93 -4.24 -15.28 -3.49
N LEU A 94 -5.43 -15.70 -3.04
CA LEU A 94 -5.65 -16.13 -1.65
C LEU A 94 -4.74 -17.31 -1.28
N ALA A 95 -4.63 -18.31 -2.16
CA ALA A 95 -3.80 -19.49 -1.94
C ALA A 95 -2.31 -19.15 -1.78
N ARG A 96 -1.78 -18.14 -2.48
CA ARG A 96 -0.40 -17.64 -2.28
C ARG A 96 -0.16 -17.08 -0.89
N TYR A 97 -1.18 -16.57 -0.23
CA TYR A 97 -1.13 -16.10 1.16
C TYR A 97 -1.45 -17.20 2.17
N GLY A 98 -1.57 -18.46 1.74
CA GLY A 98 -1.90 -19.58 2.63
C GLY A 98 -3.38 -19.70 2.97
N ILE A 99 -4.24 -18.91 2.31
CA ILE A 99 -5.69 -18.93 2.54
C ILE A 99 -6.31 -19.93 1.56
N THR A 100 -6.59 -21.12 2.06
CA THR A 100 -7.24 -22.23 1.35
C THR A 100 -8.37 -22.80 2.21
N GLU A 101 -9.35 -23.45 1.62
CA GLU A 101 -10.45 -24.07 2.39
C GLU A 101 -9.94 -25.03 3.47
N ALA A 102 -8.92 -25.83 3.15
CA ALA A 102 -8.32 -26.76 4.10
C ALA A 102 -7.62 -26.06 5.28
N ALA A 103 -6.95 -24.92 5.03
CA ALA A 103 -6.25 -24.15 6.08
C ALA A 103 -7.22 -23.31 6.91
N MET A 104 -8.30 -22.82 6.29
CA MET A 104 -9.28 -21.93 6.98
C MET A 104 -10.41 -22.70 7.63
N GLY A 105 -10.68 -23.94 7.25
CA GLY A 105 -11.77 -24.74 7.79
C GLY A 105 -13.17 -24.26 7.38
N CYS A 106 -13.27 -23.50 6.30
CA CYS A 106 -14.54 -23.01 5.74
C CYS A 106 -14.48 -22.94 4.21
N PRO A 107 -15.63 -22.87 3.49
CA PRO A 107 -15.66 -22.70 2.05
C PRO A 107 -15.02 -21.37 1.59
N ILE A 108 -14.43 -21.35 0.38
CA ILE A 108 -14.03 -20.14 -0.33
C ILE A 108 -14.92 -20.00 -1.56
N ILE A 109 -15.83 -19.01 -1.54
CA ILE A 109 -16.76 -18.74 -2.62
C ILE A 109 -16.18 -17.61 -3.48
N ALA A 110 -15.58 -17.95 -4.61
CA ALA A 110 -15.01 -17.00 -5.54
C ALA A 110 -15.92 -16.87 -6.78
N SER A 111 -16.36 -15.65 -7.04
CA SER A 111 -17.16 -15.29 -8.20
C SER A 111 -16.80 -13.90 -8.67
N MET A 112 -17.10 -13.57 -9.93
CA MET A 112 -17.04 -12.20 -10.45
C MET A 112 -18.46 -11.60 -10.60
N GLU A 113 -19.50 -12.37 -10.28
CA GLU A 113 -20.87 -11.90 -10.31
C GLU A 113 -21.13 -10.85 -9.23
N THR A 114 -21.89 -9.82 -9.61
CA THR A 114 -22.20 -8.70 -8.72
C THR A 114 -23.67 -8.34 -8.81
N THR A 115 -24.24 -7.93 -7.70
CA THR A 115 -25.59 -7.37 -7.64
C THR A 115 -25.56 -5.89 -7.30
N GLU A 116 -26.53 -5.10 -7.80
CA GLU A 116 -26.71 -3.71 -7.43
C GLU A 116 -27.55 -3.65 -6.16
N VAL A 117 -27.00 -3.05 -5.11
CA VAL A 117 -27.64 -2.95 -3.78
C VAL A 117 -28.18 -1.55 -3.48
N GLY A 118 -27.89 -0.56 -4.33
CA GLY A 118 -28.37 0.79 -4.18
C GLY A 118 -27.70 1.75 -5.14
N ARG A 119 -27.89 3.02 -4.90
CA ARG A 119 -27.27 4.10 -5.69
C ARG A 119 -26.72 5.20 -4.78
N GLY A 120 -25.58 5.74 -5.17
CA GLY A 120 -24.97 6.88 -4.47
C GLY A 120 -25.90 8.09 -4.45
N ARG A 121 -26.09 8.68 -3.29
CA ARG A 121 -27.08 9.76 -3.07
C ARG A 121 -26.74 11.03 -3.84
N THR A 122 -25.45 11.33 -4.02
CA THR A 122 -24.99 12.59 -4.62
C THR A 122 -24.83 12.51 -6.14
N HIS A 123 -24.26 11.41 -6.66
CA HIS A 123 -23.91 11.27 -8.08
C HIS A 123 -24.67 10.13 -8.80
N ASP A 124 -25.70 9.57 -8.16
CA ASP A 124 -26.52 8.47 -8.72
C ASP A 124 -25.69 7.29 -9.27
N VAL A 125 -24.54 7.06 -8.66
CA VAL A 125 -23.64 5.95 -9.01
C VAL A 125 -24.26 4.61 -8.61
N PRO A 126 -24.31 3.59 -9.50
CA PRO A 126 -24.71 2.25 -9.10
C PRO A 126 -23.73 1.68 -8.04
N VAL A 127 -24.24 1.24 -6.90
CA VAL A 127 -23.48 0.57 -5.86
C VAL A 127 -23.61 -0.93 -6.05
N VAL A 128 -22.53 -1.57 -6.43
CA VAL A 128 -22.51 -3.00 -6.75
C VAL A 128 -21.55 -3.74 -5.82
N VAL A 129 -21.96 -4.93 -5.41
CA VAL A 129 -21.21 -5.78 -4.48
C VAL A 129 -21.22 -7.23 -4.97
N ASP A 130 -20.31 -8.04 -4.45
CA ASP A 130 -20.26 -9.48 -4.66
C ASP A 130 -21.60 -10.12 -4.34
N GLU A 131 -22.12 -10.94 -5.27
CA GLU A 131 -23.46 -11.55 -5.14
C GLU A 131 -23.52 -12.55 -3.99
N ALA A 132 -22.46 -13.33 -3.75
CA ALA A 132 -22.41 -14.28 -2.64
C ALA A 132 -22.38 -13.55 -1.28
N ALA A 133 -21.61 -12.45 -1.19
CA ALA A 133 -21.58 -11.63 0.01
C ALA A 133 -22.92 -10.94 0.27
N ALA A 134 -23.59 -10.43 -0.78
CA ALA A 134 -24.91 -9.82 -0.65
C ALA A 134 -26.02 -10.81 -0.26
N SER A 135 -25.82 -12.09 -0.51
CA SER A 135 -26.77 -13.17 -0.19
C SER A 135 -26.54 -13.77 1.20
N ALA A 136 -25.45 -13.41 1.88
CA ALA A 136 -25.14 -13.87 3.23
C ALA A 136 -26.02 -13.16 4.28
N ASP A 137 -26.22 -13.79 5.44
CA ASP A 137 -26.94 -13.21 6.57
C ASP A 137 -26.12 -12.10 7.27
N GLY A 138 -24.79 -12.12 7.14
CA GLY A 138 -23.88 -11.09 7.61
C GLY A 138 -22.65 -10.95 6.76
N VAL A 139 -22.02 -9.77 6.76
CA VAL A 139 -20.77 -9.46 6.04
C VAL A 139 -19.74 -8.89 7.00
N CYS A 140 -18.52 -9.46 6.97
CA CYS A 140 -17.35 -8.95 7.68
C CYS A 140 -16.20 -8.78 6.68
N VAL A 141 -15.47 -7.68 6.74
CA VAL A 141 -14.29 -7.46 5.88
C VAL A 141 -13.01 -7.38 6.70
N ILE A 142 -11.93 -7.96 6.20
CA ILE A 142 -10.60 -7.95 6.85
C ILE A 142 -9.65 -7.17 5.96
N ASN A 143 -9.07 -6.07 6.46
CA ASN A 143 -8.11 -5.32 5.69
C ASN A 143 -7.13 -4.54 6.57
N ARG A 144 -5.97 -4.22 5.97
CA ARG A 144 -5.02 -3.28 6.54
C ARG A 144 -5.49 -1.84 6.30
N ILE A 145 -5.42 -1.02 7.36
CA ILE A 145 -5.55 0.42 7.24
C ILE A 145 -4.19 0.99 6.84
N LYS A 146 -4.14 1.69 5.73
CA LYS A 146 -2.90 2.27 5.20
C LYS A 146 -3.19 3.55 4.40
N PRO A 147 -2.31 4.56 4.48
CA PRO A 147 -2.33 5.71 3.57
C PRO A 147 -2.36 5.28 2.09
N HIS A 148 -3.21 5.92 1.30
CA HIS A 148 -3.29 5.67 -0.14
C HIS A 148 -2.22 6.47 -0.89
N THR A 149 -1.76 5.92 -2.02
CA THR A 149 -0.68 6.54 -2.82
C THR A 149 -1.19 7.53 -3.88
N SER A 150 -2.50 7.62 -4.10
CA SER A 150 -3.05 8.46 -5.18
C SER A 150 -3.99 9.56 -4.69
N PHE A 151 -4.59 9.41 -3.53
CA PHE A 151 -5.49 10.42 -2.94
C PHE A 151 -5.32 10.49 -1.42
N THR A 152 -5.84 11.55 -0.81
CA THR A 152 -5.82 11.78 0.64
C THR A 152 -7.24 12.06 1.12
N GLY A 153 -7.64 11.50 2.26
CA GLY A 153 -8.96 11.69 2.86
C GLY A 153 -9.04 11.15 4.27
N ASP A 154 -10.22 11.30 4.91
CA ASP A 154 -10.45 10.76 6.25
C ASP A 154 -10.40 9.21 6.25
N VAL A 155 -10.81 8.58 5.16
CA VAL A 155 -10.64 7.16 4.90
C VAL A 155 -9.93 6.98 3.55
N GLU A 156 -8.98 6.04 3.49
CA GLU A 156 -8.15 5.84 2.29
C GLU A 156 -8.08 4.37 1.87
N SER A 157 -7.06 3.63 2.30
CA SER A 157 -6.95 2.18 2.09
C SER A 157 -7.28 1.46 3.38
N GLY A 158 -8.52 0.99 3.50
CA GLY A 158 -9.02 0.37 4.73
C GLY A 158 -10.29 -0.43 4.50
N LEU A 159 -11.14 -0.47 5.50
CA LEU A 159 -12.39 -1.22 5.49
C LEU A 159 -13.41 -0.64 4.51
N ALA A 160 -13.54 0.70 4.47
CA ALA A 160 -14.42 1.40 3.53
C ALA A 160 -14.05 1.07 2.08
N LYS A 161 -12.76 1.14 1.73
CA LYS A 161 -12.31 0.76 0.39
C LYS A 161 -12.52 -0.72 0.10
N MET A 162 -12.43 -1.58 1.10
CA MET A 162 -12.72 -3.00 0.94
C MET A 162 -14.19 -3.24 0.59
N LEU A 163 -15.11 -2.55 1.26
CA LEU A 163 -16.53 -2.62 0.97
C LEU A 163 -16.84 -2.07 -0.45
N VAL A 164 -16.31 -0.90 -0.80
CA VAL A 164 -16.66 -0.19 -2.05
C VAL A 164 -15.96 -0.79 -3.26
N VAL A 165 -14.64 -0.95 -3.21
CA VAL A 165 -13.82 -1.35 -4.36
C VAL A 165 -13.56 -2.86 -4.33
N GLY A 166 -13.18 -3.40 -3.17
CA GLY A 166 -12.84 -4.81 -3.00
C GLY A 166 -14.02 -5.73 -3.29
N MET A 167 -15.11 -5.53 -2.56
CA MET A 167 -16.36 -6.29 -2.69
C MET A 167 -17.09 -5.97 -3.99
N GLY A 168 -16.90 -4.77 -4.57
CA GLY A 168 -17.48 -4.38 -5.86
C GLY A 168 -16.94 -5.14 -7.06
N LYS A 169 -15.93 -6.01 -6.89
CA LYS A 169 -15.28 -6.78 -7.96
C LYS A 169 -14.77 -5.86 -9.09
N GLN A 170 -14.54 -6.41 -10.28
CA GLN A 170 -14.10 -5.61 -11.43
C GLN A 170 -15.11 -4.52 -11.80
N ARG A 171 -16.41 -4.83 -11.75
CA ARG A 171 -17.49 -3.91 -12.11
C ARG A 171 -17.50 -2.69 -11.18
N GLY A 172 -17.47 -2.89 -9.86
CA GLY A 172 -17.45 -1.82 -8.87
C GLY A 172 -16.13 -1.03 -8.90
N ALA A 173 -14.99 -1.71 -9.04
CA ALA A 173 -13.71 -1.04 -9.18
C ALA A 173 -13.67 -0.12 -10.41
N LYS A 174 -14.20 -0.58 -11.57
CA LYS A 174 -14.30 0.25 -12.78
C LYS A 174 -15.21 1.46 -12.58
N LEU A 175 -16.38 1.28 -11.96
CA LEU A 175 -17.29 2.37 -11.64
C LEU A 175 -16.59 3.39 -10.71
N ALA A 176 -15.99 2.93 -9.62
CA ALA A 176 -15.28 3.80 -8.68
C ALA A 176 -14.21 4.65 -9.38
N HIS A 177 -13.37 4.06 -10.23
CA HIS A 177 -12.35 4.80 -10.97
C HIS A 177 -12.95 5.78 -12.00
N GLN A 178 -14.05 5.43 -12.67
CA GLN A 178 -14.70 6.31 -13.63
C GLN A 178 -15.28 7.57 -12.96
N TYR A 179 -15.96 7.38 -11.83
CA TYR A 179 -16.56 8.48 -11.09
C TYR A 179 -15.55 9.32 -10.28
N ALA A 180 -14.39 8.76 -9.95
CA ALA A 180 -13.36 9.45 -9.19
C ALA A 180 -12.76 10.67 -9.91
N HIS A 181 -12.97 10.82 -11.22
CA HIS A 181 -12.55 12.00 -11.97
C HIS A 181 -13.44 13.22 -11.72
N ASP A 182 -14.73 12.98 -11.44
CA ASP A 182 -15.72 14.03 -11.20
C ASP A 182 -16.07 14.14 -9.71
N TRP A 183 -15.86 13.08 -8.98
CA TRP A 183 -16.13 12.93 -7.55
C TRP A 183 -14.93 12.25 -6.88
N SER A 184 -14.18 12.98 -6.09
CA SER A 184 -12.94 12.45 -5.50
C SER A 184 -13.14 11.15 -4.72
N PHE A 185 -12.12 10.30 -4.66
CA PHE A 185 -12.18 9.08 -3.83
C PHE A 185 -12.43 9.39 -2.36
N SER A 186 -11.90 10.51 -1.86
CA SER A 186 -12.07 10.93 -0.46
C SER A 186 -13.53 11.20 -0.11
N GLU A 187 -14.33 11.69 -1.06
CA GLU A 187 -15.77 11.95 -0.86
C GLU A 187 -16.61 10.70 -1.20
N MET A 188 -16.20 9.97 -2.23
CA MET A 188 -16.94 8.82 -2.75
C MET A 188 -16.93 7.62 -1.79
N LEU A 189 -15.77 7.29 -1.19
CA LEU A 189 -15.66 6.12 -0.33
C LEU A 189 -16.62 6.16 0.86
N PRO A 190 -16.68 7.25 1.66
CA PRO A 190 -17.66 7.34 2.74
C PRO A 190 -19.11 7.24 2.25
N ALA A 191 -19.46 8.00 1.21
CA ALA A 191 -20.83 8.07 0.70
C ALA A 191 -21.35 6.73 0.13
N ILE A 192 -20.50 5.94 -0.54
CA ILE A 192 -20.88 4.62 -1.04
C ILE A 192 -20.88 3.59 0.10
N THR A 193 -19.96 3.71 1.05
CA THR A 193 -19.94 2.85 2.25
C THR A 193 -21.28 2.95 2.99
N GLU A 194 -21.81 4.15 3.21
CA GLU A 194 -23.13 4.34 3.84
C GLU A 194 -24.25 3.59 3.11
N VAL A 195 -24.26 3.63 1.76
CA VAL A 195 -25.25 2.89 0.97
C VAL A 195 -25.14 1.38 1.17
N ILE A 196 -23.93 0.85 1.27
CA ILE A 196 -23.67 -0.59 1.53
C ILE A 196 -24.13 -0.97 2.93
N LEU A 197 -23.81 -0.14 3.94
CA LEU A 197 -24.22 -0.36 5.34
C LEU A 197 -25.75 -0.31 5.50
N ASP A 198 -26.42 0.55 4.76
CA ASP A 198 -27.91 0.63 4.75
C ASP A 198 -28.56 -0.59 4.05
N ALA A 199 -27.89 -1.17 3.06
CA ALA A 199 -28.47 -2.21 2.20
C ALA A 199 -28.17 -3.63 2.69
N LEU A 200 -27.06 -3.86 3.39
CA LEU A 200 -26.60 -5.17 3.82
C LEU A 200 -26.40 -5.21 5.33
N CYS A 201 -26.55 -6.40 5.92
CA CYS A 201 -26.15 -6.66 7.30
C CYS A 201 -24.62 -6.75 7.39
N VAL A 202 -23.93 -5.60 7.30
CA VAL A 202 -22.49 -5.55 7.55
C VAL A 202 -22.27 -5.54 9.06
N ILE A 203 -21.72 -6.60 9.61
CA ILE A 203 -21.40 -6.67 11.05
C ILE A 203 -20.13 -5.90 11.41
N GLY A 204 -19.44 -5.31 10.43
CA GLY A 204 -18.23 -4.49 10.62
C GLY A 204 -17.02 -5.06 9.91
N GLY A 205 -15.84 -4.74 10.44
CA GLY A 205 -14.57 -5.19 9.84
C GLY A 205 -13.48 -5.40 10.87
N ILE A 206 -12.46 -6.16 10.47
CA ILE A 206 -11.22 -6.36 11.20
C ILE A 206 -10.14 -5.50 10.58
N ALA A 207 -9.80 -4.41 11.24
CA ALA A 207 -8.76 -3.48 10.85
C ALA A 207 -7.40 -3.96 11.32
N ILE A 208 -6.39 -3.92 10.46
CA ILE A 208 -5.02 -4.31 10.77
C ILE A 208 -4.13 -3.09 10.55
N ILE A 209 -3.24 -2.81 11.49
CA ILE A 209 -2.18 -1.81 11.37
C ILE A 209 -0.84 -2.53 11.36
N GLU A 210 0.03 -2.15 10.44
CA GLU A 210 1.42 -2.61 10.37
C GLU A 210 2.37 -1.48 10.73
N ASP A 211 3.51 -1.84 11.31
CA ASP A 211 4.59 -0.91 11.64
C ASP A 211 5.54 -0.66 10.46
N GLN A 212 6.61 0.10 10.70
CA GLN A 212 7.62 0.45 9.71
C GLN A 212 8.41 -0.74 9.15
N HIS A 213 8.32 -1.91 9.80
CA HIS A 213 8.93 -3.18 9.37
C HIS A 213 7.93 -4.13 8.71
N ASP A 214 6.75 -3.63 8.32
CA ASP A 214 5.63 -4.43 7.79
C ASP A 214 5.21 -5.56 8.74
N MET A 215 5.32 -5.35 10.07
CA MET A 215 4.88 -6.29 11.08
C MET A 215 3.54 -5.85 11.68
N THR A 216 2.71 -6.80 12.11
CA THR A 216 1.40 -6.49 12.72
C THR A 216 1.58 -5.73 14.03
N ALA A 217 1.19 -4.46 14.08
CA ALA A 217 1.22 -3.61 15.27
C ALA A 217 -0.10 -3.64 16.05
N ALA A 218 -1.25 -3.64 15.34
CA ALA A 218 -2.56 -3.70 15.97
C ALA A 218 -3.59 -4.46 15.12
N ILE A 219 -4.60 -5.05 15.80
CA ILE A 219 -5.79 -5.64 15.18
C ILE A 219 -7.00 -5.16 15.96
N VAL A 220 -7.95 -4.51 15.29
CA VAL A 220 -9.10 -3.86 15.89
C VAL A 220 -10.39 -4.31 15.21
N GLY A 221 -11.37 -4.73 15.98
CA GLY A 221 -12.74 -4.95 15.49
C GLY A 221 -13.48 -3.62 15.41
N VAL A 222 -13.99 -3.28 14.24
CA VAL A 222 -14.68 -2.01 14.00
C VAL A 222 -16.14 -2.30 13.67
N PRO A 223 -17.09 -1.93 14.54
CA PRO A 223 -18.52 -2.14 14.29
C PRO A 223 -19.02 -1.21 13.16
N PRO A 224 -20.12 -1.55 12.48
CA PRO A 224 -20.62 -0.78 11.33
C PRO A 224 -20.96 0.67 11.68
N SER A 225 -21.48 0.93 12.88
CA SER A 225 -21.83 2.28 13.34
C SER A 225 -20.64 3.22 13.50
N GLU A 226 -19.43 2.69 13.66
CA GLU A 226 -18.19 3.44 13.88
C GLU A 226 -17.21 3.30 12.70
N LEU A 227 -17.60 2.58 11.63
CA LEU A 227 -16.68 2.14 10.58
C LEU A 227 -15.87 3.30 9.99
N LEU A 228 -16.50 4.42 9.63
CA LEU A 228 -15.82 5.56 9.01
C LEU A 228 -15.02 6.37 10.04
N THR A 229 -15.53 6.57 11.25
CA THR A 229 -14.85 7.36 12.29
C THR A 229 -13.66 6.62 12.88
N ALA A 230 -13.81 5.35 13.19
CA ALA A 230 -12.72 4.53 13.69
C ALA A 230 -11.65 4.28 12.62
N GLU A 231 -12.04 4.10 11.34
CA GLU A 231 -11.06 4.00 10.26
C GLU A 231 -10.21 5.27 10.13
N ALA A 232 -10.80 6.47 10.29
CA ALA A 232 -10.07 7.74 10.24
C ALA A 232 -9.05 7.87 11.39
N GLU A 233 -9.43 7.45 12.61
CA GLU A 233 -8.52 7.41 13.76
C GLU A 233 -7.38 6.42 13.53
N LEU A 234 -7.69 5.20 13.11
CA LEU A 234 -6.70 4.16 12.79
C LEU A 234 -5.79 4.55 11.60
N LEU A 235 -6.31 5.32 10.64
CA LEU A 235 -5.51 5.87 9.55
C LEU A 235 -4.47 6.87 10.08
N THR A 236 -4.83 7.66 11.09
CA THR A 236 -3.86 8.57 11.75
C THR A 236 -2.72 7.78 12.41
N GLU A 237 -3.02 6.66 13.09
CA GLU A 237 -1.99 5.75 13.62
C GLU A 237 -1.14 5.15 12.50
N ALA A 238 -1.77 4.67 11.42
CA ALA A 238 -1.06 4.12 10.27
C ALA A 238 -0.10 5.14 9.62
N TYR A 239 -0.49 6.43 9.58
CA TYR A 239 0.39 7.51 9.14
C TYR A 239 1.60 7.73 10.06
N ALA A 240 1.42 7.57 11.37
CA ALA A 240 2.50 7.68 12.34
C ALA A 240 3.52 6.53 12.19
N LEU A 241 3.03 5.33 11.89
CA LEU A 241 3.84 4.12 11.70
C LEU A 241 4.37 3.94 10.26
N LEU A 242 4.04 4.84 9.33
CA LEU A 242 4.55 4.72 7.95
C LEU A 242 6.06 4.98 7.90
N PRO A 243 6.85 4.14 7.19
CA PRO A 243 8.26 4.45 6.95
C PRO A 243 8.40 5.78 6.20
N LYS A 244 9.30 6.64 6.66
CA LYS A 244 9.53 7.98 6.10
C LYS A 244 11.02 8.21 5.84
N LEU A 245 11.33 9.04 4.85
CA LEU A 245 12.68 9.59 4.73
C LEU A 245 12.93 10.50 5.93
N PRO A 246 14.13 10.42 6.57
CA PRO A 246 14.37 11.11 7.84
C PRO A 246 14.59 12.61 7.71
N PHE A 247 14.52 13.19 6.52
CA PHE A 247 14.76 14.61 6.26
C PHE A 247 13.68 15.22 5.39
N GLU A 248 13.13 16.35 5.78
CA GLU A 248 12.05 17.07 5.10
C GLU A 248 12.45 17.68 3.75
N SER A 249 13.72 18.02 3.58
CA SER A 249 14.25 18.64 2.37
C SER A 249 15.49 17.92 1.85
N LEU A 250 15.44 17.48 0.60
CA LEU A 250 16.49 16.71 -0.05
C LEU A 250 16.77 17.27 -1.46
N ASP A 251 18.03 17.30 -1.84
CA ASP A 251 18.42 17.73 -3.19
C ASP A 251 18.32 16.56 -4.17
N VAL A 252 18.79 15.37 -3.77
CA VAL A 252 18.76 14.16 -4.61
C VAL A 252 18.41 12.94 -3.76
N VAL A 253 17.48 12.14 -4.24
CA VAL A 253 17.23 10.79 -3.70
C VAL A 253 17.45 9.77 -4.81
N ILE A 254 18.20 8.73 -4.50
CA ILE A 254 18.42 7.57 -5.35
C ILE A 254 17.64 6.40 -4.78
N PHE A 255 16.72 5.83 -5.56
CA PHE A 255 16.10 4.55 -5.26
C PHE A 255 16.73 3.48 -6.16
N ASP A 256 17.24 2.42 -5.56
CA ASP A 256 17.83 1.31 -6.33
C ASP A 256 16.74 0.56 -7.12
N GLN A 257 15.52 0.49 -6.56
CA GLN A 257 14.40 -0.22 -7.17
C GLN A 257 13.09 0.58 -7.06
N MET A 258 12.22 0.35 -8.02
CA MET A 258 10.80 0.67 -7.99
C MET A 258 9.99 -0.53 -8.49
N GLY A 259 8.72 -0.61 -8.12
CA GLY A 259 7.86 -1.68 -8.62
C GLY A 259 6.48 -1.74 -8.00
N LYS A 260 5.59 -2.47 -8.66
CA LYS A 260 4.20 -2.68 -8.20
C LYS A 260 4.13 -3.55 -6.94
N ASP A 261 5.13 -4.36 -6.69
CA ASP A 261 5.32 -5.16 -5.49
C ASP A 261 5.85 -4.33 -4.31
N ILE A 262 6.44 -3.15 -4.56
CA ILE A 262 6.85 -2.18 -3.55
C ILE A 262 5.67 -1.25 -3.23
N SER A 263 5.10 -0.62 -4.25
CA SER A 263 3.99 0.33 -4.10
C SER A 263 3.07 0.29 -5.32
N GLY A 264 1.77 0.48 -5.11
CA GLY A 264 0.80 0.60 -6.20
C GLY A 264 1.14 1.69 -7.21
N ALA A 265 1.86 2.72 -6.78
CA ALA A 265 2.39 3.81 -7.60
C ALA A 265 3.87 3.63 -7.99
N GLY A 266 4.41 2.42 -7.87
CA GLY A 266 5.80 2.10 -8.20
C GLY A 266 6.82 2.57 -7.16
N LEU A 267 6.81 3.86 -6.83
CA LEU A 267 7.38 4.49 -5.65
C LEU A 267 6.25 4.97 -4.75
N ASP A 268 6.36 4.82 -3.43
CA ASP A 268 5.31 5.28 -2.53
C ASP A 268 5.30 6.82 -2.45
N THR A 269 4.18 7.43 -2.83
CA THR A 269 4.01 8.89 -2.85
C THR A 269 4.04 9.49 -1.45
N ASN A 270 3.71 8.69 -0.42
CA ASN A 270 3.81 9.09 0.99
C ASN A 270 5.27 9.26 1.43
N VAL A 271 6.19 8.54 0.78
CA VAL A 271 7.64 8.59 1.04
C VAL A 271 8.31 9.66 0.19
N THR A 272 7.90 9.77 -1.09
CA THR A 272 8.54 10.69 -2.04
C THR A 272 8.01 12.13 -1.94
N GLY A 273 6.84 12.34 -1.34
CA GLY A 273 6.13 13.62 -1.35
C GLY A 273 5.53 13.98 -2.71
N ARG A 274 5.68 13.12 -3.73
CA ARG A 274 5.28 13.42 -5.11
C ARG A 274 3.98 12.70 -5.47
N ASN A 275 2.93 13.46 -5.66
CA ASN A 275 1.68 12.98 -6.25
C ASN A 275 1.38 13.81 -7.50
N TYR A 276 1.29 13.14 -8.66
CA TYR A 276 1.01 13.80 -9.95
C TYR A 276 -0.39 13.48 -10.48
N VAL A 277 -1.24 12.86 -9.65
CA VAL A 277 -2.63 12.62 -10.03
C VAL A 277 -3.37 13.96 -10.12
N MET A 278 -4.02 14.19 -11.25
CA MET A 278 -4.73 15.45 -11.49
C MET A 278 -5.88 15.63 -10.46
N GLY A 279 -5.96 16.81 -9.88
CA GLY A 279 -6.95 17.12 -8.86
C GLY A 279 -6.52 16.80 -7.43
N GLU A 280 -5.46 16.02 -7.26
CA GLU A 280 -4.93 15.69 -5.94
C GLU A 280 -3.79 16.63 -5.53
N THR A 281 -3.69 16.89 -4.25
CA THR A 281 -2.62 17.75 -3.70
C THR A 281 -1.37 16.90 -3.43
N ALA A 282 -0.21 17.37 -3.91
CA ALA A 282 1.06 16.80 -3.49
C ALA A 282 1.26 17.01 -1.98
N ARG A 283 1.92 16.04 -1.32
CA ARG A 283 2.23 16.19 0.10
C ARG A 283 3.22 17.32 0.31
N ALA A 284 3.11 18.01 1.45
CA ALA A 284 4.01 19.11 1.77
C ALA A 284 5.46 18.61 1.98
N GLU A 285 5.62 17.40 2.48
CA GLU A 285 6.91 16.79 2.86
C GLU A 285 6.97 15.30 2.52
N PRO A 286 8.18 14.79 2.20
CA PRO A 286 9.43 15.53 1.99
C PRO A 286 9.44 16.29 0.66
N THR A 287 10.16 17.41 0.59
CA THR A 287 10.47 18.08 -0.67
C THR A 287 11.76 17.51 -1.26
N ILE A 288 11.65 16.84 -2.41
CA ILE A 288 12.80 16.23 -3.11
C ILE A 288 12.97 16.92 -4.46
N ARG A 289 14.14 17.53 -4.69
CA ARG A 289 14.39 18.24 -5.95
C ARG A 289 14.55 17.29 -7.12
N ARG A 290 15.30 16.17 -6.95
CA ARG A 290 15.51 15.17 -7.99
C ARG A 290 15.44 13.75 -7.42
N ILE A 291 14.73 12.88 -8.13
CA ILE A 291 14.66 11.45 -7.86
C ILE A 291 15.31 10.72 -9.04
N TYR A 292 16.27 9.87 -8.72
CA TYR A 292 16.85 8.91 -9.66
C TYR A 292 16.44 7.49 -9.27
N THR A 293 15.92 6.71 -10.23
CA THR A 293 15.53 5.31 -10.02
C THR A 293 16.30 4.40 -10.96
N ARG A 294 16.90 3.33 -10.40
CA ARG A 294 17.86 2.50 -11.11
C ARG A 294 17.24 1.31 -11.81
N GLN A 295 16.35 0.58 -11.17
CA GLN A 295 15.84 -0.69 -11.65
C GLN A 295 14.34 -0.85 -11.40
N LEU A 296 13.67 -1.61 -12.28
CA LEU A 296 12.33 -2.13 -12.05
C LEU A 296 12.46 -3.51 -11.40
N THR A 297 11.66 -3.79 -10.37
CA THR A 297 11.63 -5.10 -9.73
C THR A 297 11.11 -6.18 -10.69
N THR A 298 11.61 -7.40 -10.54
CA THR A 298 11.09 -8.55 -11.29
C THR A 298 9.66 -8.89 -10.93
N GLY A 299 9.24 -8.64 -9.68
CA GLY A 299 7.87 -8.81 -9.18
C GLY A 299 6.85 -7.89 -9.84
N SER A 300 7.30 -6.80 -10.49
CA SER A 300 6.45 -5.91 -11.28
C SER A 300 6.04 -6.50 -12.64
N HIS A 301 6.68 -7.58 -13.10
CA HIS A 301 6.40 -8.19 -14.41
C HIS A 301 6.38 -7.19 -15.58
N GLY A 302 7.28 -6.20 -15.54
CA GLY A 302 7.37 -5.14 -16.55
C GLY A 302 6.44 -3.94 -16.31
N ASN A 303 5.47 -4.02 -15.41
CA ASN A 303 4.57 -2.92 -15.11
C ASN A 303 5.31 -1.81 -14.35
N ALA A 304 5.62 -0.72 -15.03
CA ALA A 304 6.33 0.45 -14.51
C ALA A 304 5.40 1.63 -14.18
N ALA A 305 4.14 1.36 -13.82
CA ALA A 305 3.22 2.41 -13.38
C ALA A 305 3.84 3.22 -12.23
N GLY A 306 3.87 4.55 -12.38
CA GLY A 306 4.52 5.46 -11.45
C GLY A 306 5.95 5.86 -11.81
N VAL A 307 6.52 5.34 -12.90
CA VAL A 307 7.87 5.72 -13.38
C VAL A 307 8.02 7.24 -13.55
N GLY A 308 6.93 7.93 -13.90
CA GLY A 308 6.89 9.39 -14.04
C GLY A 308 7.14 10.18 -12.75
N GLN A 309 7.20 9.53 -11.58
CA GLN A 309 7.59 10.19 -10.33
C GLN A 309 9.11 10.44 -10.26
N ALA A 310 9.93 9.68 -10.97
CA ALA A 310 11.35 9.93 -11.09
C ALA A 310 11.63 11.10 -12.04
N ASP A 311 12.76 11.79 -11.85
CA ASP A 311 13.26 12.80 -12.80
C ASP A 311 14.23 12.16 -13.80
N VAL A 312 14.99 11.17 -13.33
CA VAL A 312 15.96 10.42 -14.12
C VAL A 312 15.80 8.93 -13.83
N ILE A 313 15.92 8.09 -14.86
CA ILE A 313 15.94 6.64 -14.73
C ILE A 313 17.17 6.04 -15.43
N HIS A 314 17.58 4.85 -14.98
CA HIS A 314 18.60 4.08 -15.69
C HIS A 314 18.01 3.44 -16.95
N ALA A 315 18.81 3.32 -17.99
CA ALA A 315 18.37 2.70 -19.25
C ALA A 315 17.95 1.23 -19.10
N ASP A 316 18.52 0.50 -18.12
CA ASP A 316 18.08 -0.87 -17.82
C ASP A 316 16.65 -0.92 -17.26
N LEU A 317 16.23 0.08 -16.45
CA LEU A 317 14.84 0.21 -16.01
C LEU A 317 13.94 0.41 -17.24
N TYR A 318 14.29 1.36 -18.12
CA TYR A 318 13.51 1.63 -19.33
C TYR A 318 13.37 0.38 -20.22
N ARG A 319 14.45 -0.40 -20.39
CA ARG A 319 14.44 -1.64 -21.17
C ARG A 319 13.61 -2.76 -20.52
N ALA A 320 13.47 -2.75 -19.19
CA ALA A 320 12.67 -3.72 -18.45
C ALA A 320 11.17 -3.41 -18.43
N MET A 321 10.77 -2.21 -18.92
CA MET A 321 9.36 -1.83 -18.95
C MET A 321 8.60 -2.58 -20.04
N ASP A 322 7.47 -3.16 -19.66
CA ASP A 322 6.41 -3.53 -20.59
C ASP A 322 5.47 -2.33 -20.75
N ILE A 323 5.53 -1.70 -21.90
CA ILE A 323 4.77 -0.47 -22.19
C ILE A 323 3.28 -0.77 -22.26
N GLU A 324 2.88 -1.91 -22.85
CA GLU A 324 1.47 -2.29 -23.00
C GLU A 324 0.84 -2.54 -21.64
N GLU A 325 1.48 -3.38 -20.82
CA GLU A 325 1.04 -3.67 -19.45
C GLU A 325 0.95 -2.39 -18.59
N THR A 326 1.96 -1.51 -18.70
CA THR A 326 1.99 -0.23 -17.98
C THR A 326 0.86 0.69 -18.41
N VAL A 327 0.60 0.82 -19.71
CA VAL A 327 -0.47 1.67 -20.27
C VAL A 327 -1.83 1.14 -19.87
N VAL A 328 -2.08 -0.16 -19.99
CA VAL A 328 -3.36 -0.79 -19.57
C VAL A 328 -3.63 -0.50 -18.10
N ASN A 329 -2.63 -0.63 -17.23
CA ASN A 329 -2.78 -0.34 -15.81
C ASN A 329 -3.14 1.14 -15.56
N LEU A 330 -2.43 2.08 -16.20
CA LEU A 330 -2.62 3.51 -15.99
C LEU A 330 -3.93 4.04 -16.59
N LEU A 331 -4.37 3.49 -17.73
CA LEU A 331 -5.69 3.80 -18.29
C LEU A 331 -6.81 3.28 -17.39
N THR A 332 -6.63 2.10 -16.79
CA THR A 332 -7.63 1.52 -15.88
C THR A 332 -7.75 2.32 -14.59
N SER A 333 -6.62 2.81 -14.06
CA SER A 333 -6.60 3.63 -12.83
C SER A 333 -6.88 5.11 -13.07
N GLY A 334 -6.93 5.58 -14.34
CA GLY A 334 -7.12 6.98 -14.68
C GLY A 334 -5.93 7.89 -14.33
N THR A 335 -4.76 7.34 -14.00
CA THR A 335 -3.58 8.08 -13.56
C THR A 335 -2.52 8.18 -14.67
N VAL A 336 -2.93 8.67 -15.84
CA VAL A 336 -2.10 8.67 -17.06
C VAL A 336 -0.83 9.52 -16.94
N GLU A 337 -0.80 10.49 -16.05
CA GLU A 337 0.37 11.32 -15.75
C GLU A 337 1.57 10.51 -15.28
N ASN A 338 1.32 9.40 -14.62
CA ASN A 338 2.34 8.48 -14.11
C ASN A 338 3.00 7.63 -15.21
N ALA A 339 2.56 7.76 -16.47
CA ALA A 339 3.18 7.13 -17.65
C ALA A 339 4.32 7.96 -18.25
N ARG A 340 4.53 9.20 -17.80
CA ARG A 340 5.58 10.07 -18.35
C ARG A 340 6.94 9.43 -18.19
N ILE A 341 7.68 9.29 -19.30
CA ILE A 341 9.02 8.71 -19.28
C ILE A 341 10.03 9.77 -18.83
N PRO A 342 10.77 9.54 -17.75
CA PRO A 342 11.81 10.43 -17.26
C PRO A 342 13.02 10.50 -18.21
N ILE A 343 13.95 11.43 -17.93
CA ILE A 343 15.26 11.44 -18.60
C ILE A 343 15.93 10.08 -18.37
N THR A 344 16.32 9.41 -19.46
CA THR A 344 16.96 8.10 -19.41
C THR A 344 18.47 8.24 -19.59
N ALA A 345 19.25 7.70 -18.65
CA ALA A 345 20.71 7.73 -18.67
C ALA A 345 21.29 6.31 -18.81
N GLU A 346 22.32 6.15 -19.63
CA GLU A 346 22.96 4.85 -19.89
C GLU A 346 23.81 4.34 -18.72
N THR A 347 24.19 5.21 -17.78
CA THR A 347 25.01 4.83 -16.63
C THR A 347 24.53 5.52 -15.35
N ASP A 348 24.71 4.87 -14.19
CA ASP A 348 24.43 5.46 -12.90
C ASP A 348 25.22 6.78 -12.69
N ARG A 349 26.49 6.80 -13.13
CA ARG A 349 27.34 7.98 -13.02
C ARG A 349 26.76 9.19 -13.77
N ALA A 350 26.24 8.97 -14.98
CA ALA A 350 25.62 10.02 -15.78
C ALA A 350 24.29 10.48 -15.16
N ALA A 351 23.46 9.54 -14.71
CA ALA A 351 22.18 9.83 -14.04
C ALA A 351 22.37 10.67 -12.77
N ILE A 352 23.29 10.26 -11.90
CA ILE A 352 23.57 10.97 -10.66
C ILE A 352 24.16 12.37 -10.94
N ALA A 353 25.04 12.47 -11.94
CA ALA A 353 25.59 13.78 -12.35
C ALA A 353 24.48 14.71 -12.88
N ALA A 354 23.53 14.20 -13.67
CA ALA A 354 22.38 14.95 -14.15
C ALA A 354 21.49 15.44 -12.99
N CYS A 355 21.21 14.58 -12.01
CA CYS A 355 20.46 14.98 -10.81
C CYS A 355 21.18 16.09 -10.04
N ILE A 356 22.47 15.94 -9.77
CA ILE A 356 23.25 16.92 -9.00
C ILE A 356 23.29 18.28 -9.74
N SER A 357 23.56 18.28 -11.05
CA SER A 357 23.69 19.52 -11.84
C SER A 357 22.37 20.30 -11.95
N THR A 358 21.24 19.63 -11.77
CA THR A 358 19.90 20.23 -11.89
C THR A 358 19.22 20.45 -10.51
N ALA A 359 19.84 20.03 -9.43
CA ALA A 359 19.31 20.23 -8.07
C ALA A 359 19.63 21.63 -7.48
N GLY A 360 20.31 22.48 -8.23
CA GLY A 360 20.76 23.81 -7.81
C GLY A 360 22.27 23.88 -7.53
N VAL A 361 22.75 25.02 -7.11
CA VAL A 361 24.19 25.20 -6.82
C VAL A 361 24.54 24.51 -5.51
N ARG A 362 25.24 23.38 -5.59
CA ARG A 362 25.66 22.54 -4.47
C ARG A 362 27.13 22.12 -4.61
N THR A 363 27.79 21.95 -3.49
CA THR A 363 29.11 21.31 -3.44
C THR A 363 28.98 19.89 -2.86
N PRO A 364 30.01 19.03 -2.98
CA PRO A 364 29.97 17.70 -2.35
C PRO A 364 29.71 17.73 -0.84
N GLU A 365 30.08 18.82 -0.17
CA GLU A 365 29.93 19.01 1.27
C GLU A 365 28.52 19.50 1.66
N THR A 366 27.84 20.24 0.77
CA THR A 366 26.55 20.90 1.08
C THR A 366 25.34 20.19 0.49
N ILE A 367 25.52 19.31 -0.49
CA ILE A 367 24.42 18.59 -1.11
C ILE A 367 23.75 17.63 -0.12
N ARG A 368 22.43 17.65 -0.09
CA ARG A 368 21.59 16.77 0.74
C ARG A 368 21.12 15.59 -0.11
N MET A 369 21.95 14.54 -0.17
CA MET A 369 21.69 13.37 -1.02
C MET A 369 21.53 12.11 -0.18
N LEU A 370 20.46 11.34 -0.46
CA LEU A 370 20.19 10.02 0.09
C LEU A 370 20.17 8.95 -1.02
N ARG A 371 20.47 7.69 -0.65
CA ARG A 371 20.19 6.50 -1.44
C ARG A 371 19.51 5.47 -0.55
N ALA A 372 18.37 4.96 -1.02
CA ALA A 372 17.61 3.88 -0.42
C ALA A 372 17.53 2.69 -1.39
N THR A 373 17.23 1.51 -0.89
CA THR A 373 16.92 0.36 -1.75
C THR A 373 15.62 0.64 -2.52
N ASP A 374 14.57 0.98 -1.82
CA ASP A 374 13.25 1.36 -2.35
C ASP A 374 12.47 2.17 -1.30
N THR A 375 11.19 2.45 -1.55
CA THR A 375 10.36 3.25 -0.63
C THR A 375 9.78 2.48 0.56
N MET A 376 9.98 1.16 0.64
CA MET A 376 9.63 0.35 1.83
C MET A 376 10.85 0.12 2.73
N GLN A 377 12.05 0.08 2.16
CA GLN A 377 13.29 -0.23 2.86
C GLN A 377 14.07 1.04 3.21
N LEU A 378 13.59 1.76 4.22
CA LEU A 378 14.13 3.06 4.64
C LEU A 378 14.90 3.02 5.97
N HIS A 379 14.94 1.88 6.67
CA HIS A 379 15.65 1.75 7.93
C HIS A 379 17.14 2.10 7.81
N ARG A 380 17.78 1.71 6.71
CA ARG A 380 19.19 1.94 6.45
C ARG A 380 19.39 2.65 5.12
N LEU A 381 20.12 3.77 5.15
CA LEU A 381 20.29 4.68 4.02
C LEU A 381 21.75 5.06 3.83
N TYR A 382 22.18 5.26 2.58
CA TYR A 382 23.37 6.04 2.32
C TYR A 382 23.06 7.54 2.35
N ALA A 383 23.94 8.31 2.97
CA ALA A 383 23.77 9.74 3.18
C ALA A 383 25.05 10.53 2.84
N SER A 384 24.87 11.67 2.19
CA SER A 384 25.97 12.62 1.94
C SER A 384 26.51 13.24 3.24
N PRO A 385 27.72 13.87 3.22
CA PRO A 385 28.32 14.45 4.43
C PRO A 385 27.40 15.43 5.18
N ALA A 386 26.67 16.28 4.44
CA ALA A 386 25.72 17.21 5.04
C ALA A 386 24.61 16.49 5.83
N LEU A 387 24.13 15.34 5.34
CA LEU A 387 23.09 14.55 6.00
C LEU A 387 23.65 13.67 7.13
N CYS A 388 24.88 13.16 6.99
CA CYS A 388 25.57 12.48 8.10
C CYS A 388 25.79 13.44 9.28
N ALA A 389 26.23 14.67 9.02
CA ALA A 389 26.36 15.69 10.05
C ALA A 389 25.02 16.01 10.72
N ALA A 390 23.95 16.21 9.93
CA ALA A 390 22.61 16.44 10.46
C ALA A 390 22.07 15.24 11.26
N ALA A 391 22.43 14.00 10.89
CA ALA A 391 22.04 12.80 11.61
C ALA A 391 22.67 12.70 13.00
N THR A 392 23.89 13.23 13.22
CA THR A 392 24.53 13.22 14.55
C THR A 392 23.83 14.13 15.56
N GLU A 393 23.03 15.08 15.11
CA GLU A 393 22.26 16.00 15.96
C GLU A 393 20.88 15.42 16.35
N ARG A 394 20.53 14.21 15.89
CA ARG A 394 19.22 13.59 16.06
C ARG A 394 19.30 12.28 16.83
N ALA A 395 18.42 12.11 17.83
CA ALA A 395 18.37 10.90 18.66
C ALA A 395 17.78 9.68 17.90
N ASP A 396 16.94 9.93 16.90
CA ASP A 396 16.29 8.90 16.08
C ASP A 396 17.15 8.44 14.89
N LEU A 397 18.37 8.97 14.73
CA LEU A 397 19.31 8.59 13.68
C LEU A 397 20.66 8.16 14.25
N ARG A 398 21.28 7.17 13.63
CA ARG A 398 22.62 6.71 13.96
C ARG A 398 23.52 6.71 12.72
N VAL A 399 24.67 7.38 12.78
CA VAL A 399 25.70 7.26 11.74
C VAL A 399 26.47 5.96 11.98
N VAL A 400 26.40 5.04 11.00
CA VAL A 400 27.01 3.69 11.08
C VAL A 400 28.39 3.67 10.44
N SER A 401 28.59 4.45 9.38
CA SER A 401 29.89 4.58 8.73
C SER A 401 30.15 5.99 8.23
N GLU A 402 31.41 6.38 8.25
CA GLU A 402 31.87 7.64 7.68
C GLU A 402 31.69 7.67 6.15
N PRO A 403 31.49 8.86 5.56
CA PRO A 403 31.35 9.01 4.13
C PRO A 403 32.58 8.57 3.34
N THR A 404 32.40 7.67 2.38
CA THR A 404 33.41 7.16 1.46
C THR A 404 33.02 7.45 0.00
N PRO A 405 34.00 7.63 -0.91
CA PRO A 405 33.69 7.86 -2.32
C PRO A 405 32.83 6.77 -2.92
N MET A 406 31.81 7.14 -3.67
CA MET A 406 30.98 6.21 -4.44
C MET A 406 31.82 5.45 -5.48
N ARG A 407 31.69 4.14 -5.54
CA ARG A 407 32.46 3.27 -6.44
C ARG A 407 31.66 2.97 -7.70
N PHE A 408 32.32 3.08 -8.83
CA PHE A 408 31.73 2.81 -10.14
C PHE A 408 32.63 1.88 -10.97
N ASP A 409 32.02 0.92 -11.63
CA ASP A 409 32.64 0.10 -12.66
C ASP A 409 31.95 0.34 -14.01
N GLY A 410 32.66 0.77 -15.04
CA GLY A 410 32.09 1.14 -16.33
C GLY A 410 30.97 2.20 -16.24
N GLY A 411 30.96 2.99 -15.16
CA GLY A 411 29.90 3.97 -14.89
C GLY A 411 28.71 3.42 -14.13
N ARG A 412 28.63 2.12 -13.86
CA ARG A 412 27.64 1.46 -13.00
C ARG A 412 28.03 1.58 -11.54
N LEU A 413 27.10 1.96 -10.69
CA LEU A 413 27.30 2.01 -9.23
C LEU A 413 27.39 0.58 -8.67
N VAL A 414 28.55 0.26 -8.05
CA VAL A 414 28.85 -1.08 -7.53
C VAL A 414 28.79 -1.17 -6.01
N ASP A 415 28.56 -0.08 -5.30
CA ASP A 415 28.28 -0.16 -3.87
C ASP A 415 26.98 -0.95 -3.63
N PRO A 416 26.97 -1.87 -2.65
CA PRO A 416 25.78 -2.67 -2.36
C PRO A 416 24.59 -1.76 -2.06
N ALA A 417 23.38 -2.27 -2.29
CA ALA A 417 22.17 -1.58 -1.83
C ALA A 417 22.25 -1.42 -0.28
N PRO A 418 21.67 -0.37 0.30
CA PRO A 418 21.57 -0.23 1.74
C PRO A 418 20.51 -1.22 2.25
N THR A 419 20.85 -2.52 2.28
CA THR A 419 19.92 -3.55 2.75
C THR A 419 19.76 -3.47 4.25
N ALA A 420 18.52 -3.56 4.73
CA ALA A 420 18.26 -3.93 6.11
C ALA A 420 18.88 -5.31 6.38
N VAL A 421 19.52 -5.46 7.51
CA VAL A 421 19.98 -6.77 7.99
C VAL A 421 18.72 -7.62 8.17
N GLY A 422 18.58 -8.62 7.32
CA GLY A 422 17.62 -9.68 7.26
C GLY A 422 16.44 -9.67 8.24
N HIS A 423 15.28 -9.32 7.75
CA HIS A 423 14.03 -9.95 8.17
C HIS A 423 13.37 -10.49 6.89
N ARG A 424 13.41 -11.80 6.75
CA ARG A 424 12.57 -12.57 5.83
C ARG A 424 11.40 -13.13 6.60
#